data_35bc0a0ff5390a4440c3caa58ef0909b
#
_entry.id   35bc0a0ff5390a4440c3caa58ef0909b
#
_cell.length_a   1.000
_cell.length_b   1.000
_cell.length_c   1.000
_cell.angle_alpha   90.00
_cell.angle_beta   90.00
_cell.angle_gamma   90.00
#
_symmetry.space_group_name_H-M   'P 1'
#
loop_
_entity.id
_entity.type
_entity.pdbx_description
1 polymer ?
#
loop_
_entity_poly.entity_id
_entity_poly.type
_entity_poly.pdbx_seq_one_letter_code
_entity_poly.pdbx_strand_id
1 'polypeptide(L)'
;MSLLSSPLSWLILLITAAILFIFAYSFFAPAHTLKPTPKEPPAKKAEERAGTAGVCPVCRTALQKNEQIRTRVYQGSGDCTCLVYGCPHCYPFPEPNITRRCPVCHMQVHNADYLVARLLDRSFGKHVRIKGCKLCQKGY
;
A
#
# COMPACT_ATOMS: atom_id res chain seq x y z
N MET A 1 29.08 -38.19 46.22
CA MET A 1 29.09 -36.92 45.49
C MET A 1 30.18 -36.97 44.41
N SER A 2 29.97 -37.72 43.32
CA SER A 2 30.97 -37.92 42.26
C SER A 2 30.35 -38.12 40.89
N LEU A 3 29.22 -37.42 40.63
CA LEU A 3 28.52 -37.50 39.32
C LEU A 3 28.98 -36.45 38.31
N LEU A 4 29.88 -35.53 38.69
CA LEU A 4 30.36 -34.43 37.83
C LEU A 4 31.66 -34.67 37.08
N SER A 5 32.28 -35.82 37.26
CA SER A 5 33.62 -36.06 36.65
C SER A 5 33.64 -36.96 35.41
N SER A 6 32.46 -37.36 34.92
CA SER A 6 32.42 -38.12 33.69
C SER A 6 32.43 -37.19 32.46
N PRO A 7 33.19 -37.51 31.40
CA PRO A 7 33.23 -36.72 30.19
C PRO A 7 31.83 -36.58 29.55
N LEU A 8 30.93 -37.51 29.84
CA LEU A 8 29.56 -37.53 29.40
C LEU A 8 28.75 -36.38 30.02
N SER A 9 28.98 -36.04 31.30
CA SER A 9 28.31 -34.94 32.01
C SER A 9 28.70 -33.59 31.41
N TRP A 10 29.94 -33.38 31.06
CA TRP A 10 30.41 -32.19 30.38
C TRP A 10 29.79 -32.00 28.98
N LEU A 11 29.62 -33.10 28.25
CA LEU A 11 29.03 -33.11 26.92
C LEU A 11 27.54 -32.73 26.96
N ILE A 12 26.80 -33.24 27.97
CA ILE A 12 25.40 -32.86 28.18
C ILE A 12 25.27 -31.37 28.54
N LEU A 13 26.18 -30.86 29.41
CA LEU A 13 26.16 -29.43 29.77
C LEU A 13 26.45 -28.54 28.57
N LEU A 14 27.38 -28.91 27.70
CA LEU A 14 27.66 -28.13 26.48
C LEU A 14 26.49 -28.15 25.51
N ILE A 15 25.82 -29.28 25.33
CA ILE A 15 24.66 -29.39 24.45
C ILE A 15 23.51 -28.55 25.00
N THR A 16 23.21 -28.61 26.29
CA THR A 16 22.13 -27.80 26.90
C THR A 16 22.44 -26.30 26.81
N ALA A 17 23.70 -25.91 27.04
CA ALA A 17 24.12 -24.51 26.89
C ALA A 17 23.98 -24.02 25.45
N ALA A 18 24.34 -24.84 24.46
CA ALA A 18 24.20 -24.51 23.05
C ALA A 18 22.70 -24.34 22.64
N ILE A 19 21.85 -25.26 23.13
CA ILE A 19 20.39 -25.16 22.85
C ILE A 19 19.81 -23.87 23.46
N LEU A 20 20.16 -23.55 24.71
CA LEU A 20 19.72 -22.33 25.38
C LEU A 20 20.21 -21.07 24.65
N PHE A 21 21.48 -21.12 24.16
CA PHE A 21 22.04 -20.01 23.41
C PHE A 21 21.30 -19.78 22.07
N ILE A 22 21.02 -20.87 21.34
CA ILE A 22 20.23 -20.77 20.09
C ILE A 22 18.84 -20.24 20.36
N PHE A 23 18.21 -20.68 21.44
CA PHE A 23 16.89 -20.21 21.83
C PHE A 23 16.91 -18.73 22.21
N ALA A 24 17.85 -18.30 23.04
CA ALA A 24 18.06 -16.91 23.40
C ALA A 24 18.35 -16.06 22.16
N TYR A 25 19.21 -16.55 21.27
CA TYR A 25 19.54 -15.85 20.03
C TYR A 25 18.32 -15.71 19.11
N SER A 26 17.44 -16.71 19.07
CA SER A 26 16.18 -16.63 18.30
C SER A 26 15.21 -15.60 18.85
N PHE A 27 15.23 -15.35 20.16
CA PHE A 27 14.39 -14.32 20.78
C PHE A 27 14.98 -12.91 20.73
N PHE A 28 16.30 -12.81 20.81
CA PHE A 28 17.00 -11.53 20.79
C PHE A 28 17.58 -11.16 19.42
N ALA A 29 17.62 -12.08 18.45
CA ALA A 29 17.92 -11.71 17.10
C ALA A 29 16.87 -10.70 16.67
N PRO A 30 17.25 -9.47 16.30
CA PRO A 30 16.30 -8.52 15.74
C PRO A 30 15.67 -9.23 14.58
N ALA A 31 14.32 -9.33 14.61
CA ALA A 31 13.54 -9.92 13.54
C ALA A 31 14.18 -9.50 12.24
N HIS A 32 14.75 -10.48 11.52
CA HIS A 32 15.34 -10.23 10.22
C HIS A 32 14.33 -9.41 9.46
N THR A 33 14.66 -8.16 9.33
CA THR A 33 14.04 -7.15 8.51
C THR A 33 13.20 -7.82 7.43
N LEU A 34 11.90 -7.99 7.71
CA LEU A 34 10.94 -7.84 6.65
C LEU A 34 11.46 -6.67 5.84
N LYS A 35 11.90 -6.91 4.61
CA LYS A 35 12.30 -5.88 3.65
C LYS A 35 11.40 -4.70 3.91
N PRO A 36 11.93 -3.52 4.21
CA PRO A 36 11.07 -2.39 4.52
C PRO A 36 10.10 -2.29 3.38
N THR A 37 8.85 -2.55 3.66
CA THR A 37 7.76 -2.10 2.80
C THR A 37 8.16 -0.70 2.41
N PRO A 38 8.26 -0.34 1.10
CA PRO A 38 8.78 0.94 0.71
C PRO A 38 8.13 1.96 1.62
N LYS A 39 8.94 2.64 2.44
CA LYS A 39 8.48 3.66 3.38
C LYS A 39 7.50 4.48 2.60
N GLU A 40 6.25 4.42 2.98
CA GLU A 40 5.24 5.34 2.49
C GLU A 40 5.89 6.72 2.61
N PRO A 41 6.21 7.40 1.51
CA PRO A 41 6.86 8.69 1.60
C PRO A 41 5.94 9.50 2.49
N PRO A 42 6.46 10.25 3.50
CA PRO A 42 5.63 11.03 4.40
C PRO A 42 4.67 11.80 3.51
N ALA A 43 3.37 11.62 3.76
CA ALA A 43 2.34 12.29 3.00
C ALA A 43 2.72 13.78 3.03
N LYS A 44 3.42 14.23 1.98
CA LYS A 44 3.63 15.66 1.77
C LYS A 44 2.22 16.18 1.79
N LYS A 45 1.90 16.96 2.82
CA LYS A 45 0.68 17.74 2.93
C LYS A 45 0.35 18.19 1.53
N ALA A 46 -0.71 17.61 0.98
CA ALA A 46 -1.25 18.08 -0.29
C ALA A 46 -1.56 19.54 -0.02
N GLU A 47 -0.72 20.40 -0.55
CA GLU A 47 -0.85 21.82 -0.48
C GLU A 47 -2.24 22.11 -1.00
N GLU A 48 -3.05 22.60 -0.10
CA GLU A 48 -4.44 22.97 -0.25
C GLU A 48 -4.55 23.97 -1.41
N ARG A 49 -4.60 23.43 -2.61
CA ARG A 49 -5.13 24.21 -3.72
C ARG A 49 -6.63 24.26 -3.53
N ALA A 50 -7.11 25.41 -3.05
CA ALA A 50 -8.49 25.84 -3.14
C ALA A 50 -8.90 25.81 -4.63
N GLY A 51 -9.18 24.63 -5.14
CA GLY A 51 -9.57 24.35 -6.51
C GLY A 51 -10.92 23.67 -6.49
N THR A 52 -11.83 24.26 -7.23
CA THR A 52 -13.12 23.77 -7.68
C THR A 52 -13.44 22.34 -7.29
N ALA A 53 -14.54 22.16 -6.58
CA ALA A 53 -15.12 20.85 -6.28
C ALA A 53 -15.07 19.98 -7.54
N GLY A 54 -14.18 18.99 -7.53
CA GLY A 54 -13.99 18.07 -8.66
C GLY A 54 -15.06 16.99 -8.65
N VAL A 55 -15.10 16.20 -9.72
CA VAL A 55 -15.97 15.03 -9.81
C VAL A 55 -15.11 13.77 -9.61
N CYS A 56 -15.59 12.84 -8.78
CA CYS A 56 -14.90 11.57 -8.58
C CYS A 56 -14.86 10.74 -9.88
N PRO A 57 -13.71 10.32 -10.39
CA PRO A 57 -13.61 9.56 -11.63
C PRO A 57 -14.14 8.12 -11.53
N VAL A 58 -14.37 7.63 -10.32
CA VAL A 58 -14.83 6.24 -10.06
C VAL A 58 -16.36 6.18 -10.00
N CYS A 59 -16.99 7.09 -9.25
CA CYS A 59 -18.44 7.07 -9.02
C CYS A 59 -19.18 8.28 -9.62
N ARG A 60 -18.46 9.27 -10.14
CA ARG A 60 -18.98 10.51 -10.71
C ARG A 60 -19.72 11.42 -9.72
N THR A 61 -19.60 11.16 -8.42
CA THR A 61 -20.13 12.05 -7.40
C THR A 61 -19.34 13.36 -7.37
N ALA A 62 -20.03 14.49 -7.28
CA ALA A 62 -19.40 15.79 -7.08
C ALA A 62 -18.79 15.84 -5.67
N LEU A 63 -17.53 16.27 -5.58
CA LEU A 63 -16.79 16.36 -4.33
C LEU A 63 -17.02 17.71 -3.68
N GLN A 64 -17.17 17.72 -2.36
CA GLN A 64 -17.21 18.94 -1.58
C GLN A 64 -15.77 19.49 -1.38
N LYS A 65 -15.69 20.75 -0.96
CA LYS A 65 -14.41 21.49 -0.85
C LYS A 65 -13.34 20.80 0.00
N ASN A 66 -13.76 19.98 0.98
CA ASN A 66 -12.85 19.28 1.89
C ASN A 66 -12.71 17.78 1.59
N GLU A 67 -13.34 17.29 0.53
CA GLU A 67 -13.29 15.89 0.15
C GLU A 67 -12.17 15.62 -0.83
N GLN A 68 -11.42 14.55 -0.58
CA GLN A 68 -10.29 14.16 -1.40
C GLN A 68 -10.46 12.74 -1.94
N ILE A 69 -9.99 12.55 -3.16
CA ILE A 69 -9.90 11.22 -3.76
C ILE A 69 -8.70 10.49 -3.18
N ARG A 70 -8.94 9.28 -2.67
CA ARG A 70 -7.87 8.43 -2.16
C ARG A 70 -7.06 7.86 -3.31
N THR A 71 -5.77 8.20 -3.34
CA THR A 71 -4.83 7.77 -4.38
C THR A 71 -3.55 7.24 -3.78
N ARG A 72 -2.87 6.35 -4.51
CA ARG A 72 -1.52 5.90 -4.18
C ARG A 72 -0.63 6.11 -5.40
N VAL A 73 0.45 6.85 -5.22
CA VAL A 73 1.40 7.17 -6.29
C VAL A 73 2.65 6.33 -6.13
N TYR A 74 3.06 5.67 -7.21
CA TYR A 74 4.32 4.95 -7.32
C TYR A 74 5.28 5.75 -8.19
N GLN A 75 6.42 6.10 -7.61
CA GLN A 75 7.46 6.81 -8.33
C GLN A 75 8.20 5.83 -9.25
N GLY A 76 8.38 6.23 -10.52
CA GLY A 76 9.20 5.55 -11.51
C GLY A 76 10.18 6.55 -12.14
N SER A 77 11.12 6.06 -12.94
CA SER A 77 12.05 6.89 -13.71
C SER A 77 11.32 7.57 -14.89
N GLY A 78 10.49 8.55 -14.61
CA GLY A 78 9.68 9.24 -15.62
C GLY A 78 8.24 9.46 -15.12
N ASP A 79 7.27 9.00 -15.88
CA ASP A 79 5.86 9.11 -15.51
C ASP A 79 5.52 8.27 -14.27
N CYS A 80 4.91 8.86 -13.25
CA CYS A 80 4.50 8.16 -12.06
C CYS A 80 3.18 7.41 -12.30
N THR A 81 3.13 6.15 -11.89
CA THR A 81 1.88 5.39 -11.85
C THR A 81 1.07 5.79 -10.62
N CYS A 82 -0.20 6.09 -10.83
CA CYS A 82 -1.13 6.47 -9.78
C CYS A 82 -2.30 5.49 -9.73
N LEU A 83 -2.57 4.92 -8.56
CA LEU A 83 -3.76 4.11 -8.32
C LEU A 83 -4.82 5.00 -7.69
N VAL A 84 -6.02 4.99 -8.26
CA VAL A 84 -7.16 5.80 -7.81
C VAL A 84 -8.21 4.86 -7.23
N TYR A 85 -8.41 4.94 -5.92
CA TYR A 85 -9.36 4.08 -5.21
C TYR A 85 -10.78 4.65 -5.22
N GLY A 86 -10.92 5.96 -5.02
CA GLY A 86 -12.21 6.64 -5.01
C GLY A 86 -12.30 7.75 -3.97
N CYS A 87 -13.47 8.37 -3.88
CA CYS A 87 -13.80 9.39 -2.90
C CYS A 87 -14.43 8.76 -1.64
N PRO A 88 -14.65 9.53 -0.56
CA PRO A 88 -15.28 9.03 0.65
C PRO A 88 -16.64 8.37 0.44
N HIS A 89 -17.41 8.82 -0.54
CA HIS A 89 -18.73 8.26 -0.87
C HIS A 89 -18.67 6.87 -1.53
N CYS A 90 -17.56 6.52 -2.18
CA CYS A 90 -17.46 5.25 -2.91
C CYS A 90 -16.31 4.34 -2.43
N TYR A 91 -15.50 4.77 -1.49
CA TYR A 91 -14.39 4.00 -0.96
C TYR A 91 -14.05 4.40 0.48
N PRO A 92 -13.82 3.47 1.44
CA PRO A 92 -13.77 2.01 1.22
C PRO A 92 -15.13 1.34 1.15
N PHE A 93 -16.17 1.96 1.69
CA PHE A 93 -17.53 1.43 1.70
C PHE A 93 -18.43 2.35 0.87
N PRO A 94 -18.92 1.87 -0.28
CA PRO A 94 -19.80 2.69 -1.11
C PRO A 94 -21.14 2.95 -0.40
N GLU A 95 -21.59 4.17 -0.48
CA GLU A 95 -22.92 4.55 0.01
C GLU A 95 -24.03 3.87 -0.83
N PRO A 96 -25.22 3.67 -0.25
CA PRO A 96 -26.37 3.16 -0.99
C PRO A 96 -26.60 3.97 -2.27
N ASN A 97 -26.86 3.28 -3.39
CA ASN A 97 -27.08 3.87 -4.72
C ASN A 97 -25.85 4.44 -5.43
N ILE A 98 -24.65 4.33 -4.87
CA ILE A 98 -23.43 4.72 -5.56
C ILE A 98 -22.83 3.52 -6.26
N THR A 99 -22.74 3.59 -7.59
CA THR A 99 -22.08 2.58 -8.41
C THR A 99 -20.70 3.04 -8.85
N ARG A 100 -19.72 2.15 -8.70
CA ARG A 100 -18.34 2.38 -9.12
C ARG A 100 -18.17 1.85 -10.55
N ARG A 101 -17.79 2.71 -11.49
CA ARG A 101 -17.61 2.34 -12.90
C ARG A 101 -16.28 2.85 -13.45
N CYS A 102 -15.66 2.07 -14.29
CA CYS A 102 -14.47 2.50 -15.01
C CYS A 102 -14.85 3.51 -16.10
N PRO A 103 -14.24 4.70 -16.17
CA PRO A 103 -14.55 5.70 -17.21
C PRO A 103 -14.08 5.29 -18.61
N VAL A 104 -13.22 4.24 -18.72
CA VAL A 104 -12.65 3.79 -19.99
C VAL A 104 -13.45 2.63 -20.57
N CYS A 105 -13.72 1.57 -19.80
CA CYS A 105 -14.44 0.39 -20.29
C CYS A 105 -15.87 0.26 -19.79
N HIS A 106 -16.34 1.20 -18.96
CA HIS A 106 -17.67 1.28 -18.36
C HIS A 106 -18.08 0.10 -17.48
N MET A 107 -17.20 -0.88 -17.30
CA MET A 107 -17.43 -2.02 -16.42
C MET A 107 -17.47 -1.58 -14.96
N GLN A 108 -18.23 -2.33 -14.17
CA GLN A 108 -18.29 -2.10 -12.73
C GLN A 108 -16.93 -2.41 -12.08
N VAL A 109 -16.50 -1.53 -11.19
CA VAL A 109 -15.25 -1.68 -10.42
C VAL A 109 -15.60 -2.17 -9.03
N HIS A 110 -15.04 -3.31 -8.63
CA HIS A 110 -15.27 -3.89 -7.32
C HIS A 110 -14.75 -2.97 -6.20
N ASN A 111 -15.31 -3.07 -4.98
CA ASN A 111 -14.97 -2.18 -3.87
C ASN A 111 -13.48 -2.21 -3.49
N ALA A 112 -12.83 -3.36 -3.62
CA ALA A 112 -11.40 -3.53 -3.36
C ALA A 112 -10.51 -3.12 -4.54
N ASP A 113 -11.08 -2.89 -5.73
CA ASP A 113 -10.32 -2.57 -6.94
C ASP A 113 -10.14 -1.06 -7.12
N TYR A 114 -9.23 -0.71 -8.01
CA TYR A 114 -8.80 0.66 -8.28
C TYR A 114 -8.73 0.94 -9.78
N LEU A 115 -8.69 2.21 -10.12
CA LEU A 115 -8.33 2.66 -11.46
C LEU A 115 -6.83 2.92 -11.52
N VAL A 116 -6.22 2.56 -12.63
CA VAL A 116 -4.82 2.87 -12.92
C VAL A 116 -4.77 4.17 -13.72
N ALA A 117 -3.94 5.09 -13.28
CA ALA A 117 -3.71 6.36 -13.90
C ALA A 117 -2.22 6.66 -14.03
N ARG A 118 -1.85 7.57 -14.91
CA ARG A 118 -0.55 8.21 -14.96
C ARG A 118 -0.62 9.61 -14.42
N LEU A 119 0.31 9.93 -13.55
CA LEU A 119 0.55 11.28 -13.07
C LEU A 119 1.61 11.91 -13.96
N LEU A 120 1.20 12.89 -14.74
CA LEU A 120 2.07 13.65 -15.63
C LEU A 120 2.43 14.96 -14.93
N ASP A 121 3.72 15.20 -14.75
CA ASP A 121 4.22 16.47 -14.24
C ASP A 121 4.53 17.38 -15.44
N ARG A 122 3.78 18.47 -15.56
CA ARG A 122 3.94 19.44 -16.63
C ARG A 122 4.20 20.82 -16.04
N SER A 123 4.77 21.72 -16.84
CA SER A 123 5.07 23.11 -16.45
C SER A 123 3.87 23.87 -15.87
N PHE A 124 2.65 23.50 -16.26
CA PHE A 124 1.40 24.12 -15.80
C PHE A 124 0.73 23.36 -14.62
N GLY A 125 1.38 22.32 -14.08
CA GLY A 125 0.89 21.56 -12.95
C GLY A 125 0.79 20.05 -13.20
N LYS A 126 0.34 19.32 -12.18
CA LYS A 126 0.21 17.87 -12.22
C LYS A 126 -1.13 17.47 -12.83
N HIS A 127 -1.10 16.65 -13.86
CA HIS A 127 -2.28 16.11 -14.51
C HIS A 127 -2.37 14.60 -14.30
N VAL A 128 -3.56 14.12 -13.95
CA VAL A 128 -3.83 12.68 -13.80
C VAL A 128 -4.60 12.19 -15.02
N ARG A 129 -4.00 11.27 -15.77
CA ARG A 129 -4.66 10.62 -16.91
C ARG A 129 -5.03 9.19 -16.56
N ILE A 130 -6.32 8.88 -16.51
CA ILE A 130 -6.82 7.54 -16.24
C ILE A 130 -6.56 6.65 -17.45
N LYS A 131 -5.93 5.48 -17.19
CA LYS A 131 -5.65 4.45 -18.19
C LYS A 131 -6.73 3.38 -18.25
N GLY A 132 -7.41 3.15 -17.14
CA GLY A 132 -8.47 2.14 -17.05
C GLY A 132 -8.50 1.46 -15.68
N CYS A 133 -9.33 0.46 -15.53
CA CYS A 133 -9.36 -0.39 -14.36
C CYS A 133 -8.45 -1.62 -14.53
N LYS A 134 -8.25 -2.38 -13.46
CA LYS A 134 -7.47 -3.61 -13.43
C LYS A 134 -7.92 -4.63 -14.50
N LEU A 135 -9.20 -4.64 -14.84
CA LEU A 135 -9.76 -5.58 -15.85
C LEU A 135 -9.40 -5.15 -17.27
N CYS A 136 -9.63 -3.90 -17.65
CA CYS A 136 -9.36 -3.45 -19.01
C CYS A 136 -7.88 -3.21 -19.30
N GLN A 137 -7.02 -3.11 -18.29
CA GLN A 137 -5.57 -3.05 -18.48
C GLN A 137 -4.90 -4.41 -18.68
N LYS A 138 -5.54 -5.51 -18.29
CA LYS A 138 -5.02 -6.86 -18.56
C LYS A 138 -5.18 -7.31 -20.02
N GLY A 139 -5.89 -6.54 -20.82
CA GLY A 139 -6.14 -6.83 -22.24
C GLY A 139 -5.23 -6.09 -23.23
N TYR A 140 -4.17 -5.42 -22.72
CA TYR A 140 -3.16 -4.75 -23.56
C TYR A 140 -1.77 -5.26 -23.22
#